data_d49c67edf1dbbfad9c3c11be93bb16d9
#
_entry.id   d49c67edf1dbbfad9c3c11be93bb16d9
#
_cell.length_a   1.000
_cell.length_b   1.000
_cell.length_c   1.000
_cell.angle_alpha   90.00
_cell.angle_beta   90.00
_cell.angle_gamma   90.00
#
_symmetry.space_group_name_H-M   'P 1'
#
loop_
_entity.id
_entity.type
_entity.pdbx_description
1 polymer ?
#
loop_
_entity_poly.entity_id
_entity_poly.type
_entity_poly.pdbx_seq_one_letter_code
_entity_poly.pdbx_strand_id
1 'polypeptide(L)'
;MTVEEIKETYSMRDVVGRYGFQPNHRGFISCPFHHGDRQASLKVYDQDFHCHACGANGDIFSFVEQMENITFKEAFQVLGGTYEKPTFASRLIVYKSQKRRDMLRKERERHDRKKWLNCMLIGIYRAYMDRSEPFSDVWCDSYNALQYQLYVQAELNEIEARW
;
A
#
# COMPACT_ATOMS: atom_id res chain seq x y z
N MET A 1 -18.82 17.08 -11.16
CA MET A 1 -18.05 16.40 -12.24
C MET A 1 -18.89 15.24 -12.75
N THR A 2 -18.88 14.98 -14.05
CA THR A 2 -19.47 13.79 -14.67
C THR A 2 -18.53 12.58 -14.53
N VAL A 3 -18.98 11.39 -14.92
CA VAL A 3 -18.16 10.17 -14.93
C VAL A 3 -16.96 10.33 -15.87
N GLU A 4 -17.19 10.92 -17.05
CA GLU A 4 -16.19 11.17 -18.06
C GLU A 4 -15.12 12.16 -17.55
N GLU A 5 -15.56 13.28 -16.99
CA GLU A 5 -14.66 14.29 -16.40
C GLU A 5 -13.77 13.70 -15.28
N ILE A 6 -14.32 12.79 -14.46
CA ILE A 6 -13.55 12.11 -13.42
C ILE A 6 -12.50 11.19 -14.03
N LYS A 7 -12.85 10.40 -15.06
CA LYS A 7 -11.91 9.52 -15.76
C LYS A 7 -10.81 10.29 -16.50
N GLU A 8 -11.10 11.48 -17.00
CA GLU A 8 -10.09 12.36 -17.61
C GLU A 8 -9.18 13.02 -16.57
N THR A 9 -9.72 13.30 -15.37
CA THR A 9 -8.99 14.00 -14.31
C THR A 9 -8.09 13.07 -13.49
N TYR A 10 -8.51 11.82 -13.27
CA TYR A 10 -7.81 10.86 -12.42
C TYR A 10 -7.38 9.63 -13.20
N SER A 11 -6.08 9.39 -13.22
CA SER A 11 -5.56 8.10 -13.65
C SER A 11 -5.76 7.03 -12.57
N MET A 12 -5.69 5.75 -12.96
CA MET A 12 -5.71 4.65 -12.00
C MET A 12 -4.56 4.75 -10.99
N ARG A 13 -3.39 5.26 -11.40
CA ARG A 13 -2.24 5.50 -10.52
C ARG A 13 -2.55 6.53 -9.44
N ASP A 14 -3.27 7.59 -9.77
CA ASP A 14 -3.67 8.62 -8.80
C ASP A 14 -4.62 8.03 -7.76
N VAL A 15 -5.55 7.19 -8.21
CA VAL A 15 -6.53 6.55 -7.32
C VAL A 15 -5.85 5.55 -6.37
N VAL A 16 -5.01 4.64 -6.86
CA VAL A 16 -4.28 3.69 -5.99
C VAL A 16 -3.31 4.41 -5.05
N GLY A 17 -2.71 5.51 -5.51
CA GLY A 17 -1.84 6.37 -4.69
C GLY A 17 -2.54 7.00 -3.49
N ARG A 18 -3.83 7.32 -3.59
CA ARG A 18 -4.64 7.84 -2.47
C ARG A 18 -4.76 6.84 -1.30
N TYR A 19 -4.64 5.54 -1.59
CA TYR A 19 -4.65 4.45 -0.59
C TYR A 19 -3.24 4.04 -0.15
N GLY A 20 -2.20 4.78 -0.59
CA GLY A 20 -0.81 4.53 -0.22
C GLY A 20 -0.11 3.48 -1.07
N PHE A 21 -0.73 2.97 -2.14
CA PHE A 21 -0.07 2.03 -3.04
C PHE A 21 0.82 2.78 -4.05
N GLN A 22 2.03 2.26 -4.25
CA GLN A 22 2.99 2.78 -5.23
C GLN A 22 3.28 1.69 -6.26
N PRO A 23 2.80 1.81 -7.50
CA PRO A 23 3.13 0.85 -8.53
C PRO A 23 4.65 0.82 -8.79
N ASN A 24 5.20 -0.40 -8.86
CA ASN A 24 6.62 -0.58 -9.21
C ASN A 24 6.90 -0.15 -10.66
N HIS A 25 8.15 -0.26 -11.11
CA HIS A 25 8.57 0.12 -12.47
C HIS A 25 7.83 -0.62 -13.60
N ARG A 26 7.22 -1.78 -13.29
CA ARG A 26 6.39 -2.56 -14.22
C ARG A 26 4.89 -2.25 -14.07
N GLY A 27 4.51 -1.37 -13.16
CA GLY A 27 3.13 -0.98 -12.90
C GLY A 27 2.35 -1.98 -12.04
N PHE A 28 3.02 -2.79 -11.21
CA PHE A 28 2.37 -3.74 -10.31
C PHE A 28 2.36 -3.24 -8.87
N ILE A 29 1.29 -3.56 -8.15
CA ILE A 29 1.15 -3.40 -6.70
C ILE A 29 0.74 -4.73 -6.05
N SER A 30 0.97 -4.89 -4.76
CA SER A 30 0.35 -5.98 -3.98
C SER A 30 -1.15 -5.78 -3.98
N CYS A 31 -1.90 -6.84 -4.26
CA CYS A 31 -3.34 -6.76 -4.40
C CYS A 31 -4.02 -6.56 -3.04
N PRO A 32 -4.87 -5.53 -2.86
CA PRO A 32 -5.58 -5.30 -1.61
C PRO A 32 -6.82 -6.20 -1.45
N PHE A 33 -7.22 -6.94 -2.49
CA PHE A 33 -8.47 -7.68 -2.53
C PHE A 33 -8.32 -9.17 -2.17
N HIS A 34 -7.08 -9.65 -2.01
CA HIS A 34 -6.79 -11.00 -1.50
C HIS A 34 -5.53 -10.97 -0.63
N HIS A 35 -5.38 -11.99 0.23
CA HIS A 35 -4.24 -12.13 1.12
C HIS A 35 -3.15 -13.06 0.53
N GLY A 36 -1.92 -12.91 1.02
CA GLY A 36 -0.82 -13.82 0.69
C GLY A 36 -0.06 -13.49 -0.57
N ASP A 37 -0.09 -12.24 -1.01
CA ASP A 37 0.63 -11.78 -2.19
C ASP A 37 2.14 -11.64 -1.89
N ARG A 38 2.91 -12.71 -2.19
CA ARG A 38 4.38 -12.69 -2.03
C ARG A 38 5.09 -11.82 -3.07
N GLN A 39 4.45 -11.63 -4.21
CA GLN A 39 4.90 -10.77 -5.30
C GLN A 39 3.71 -9.97 -5.78
N ALA A 40 3.94 -8.69 -6.09
CA ALA A 40 2.89 -7.80 -6.59
C ALA A 40 2.17 -8.41 -7.80
N SER A 41 0.88 -8.70 -7.66
CA SER A 41 0.07 -9.42 -8.65
C SER A 41 -0.99 -8.55 -9.34
N LEU A 42 -1.32 -7.38 -8.78
CA LEU A 42 -2.29 -6.46 -9.37
C LEU A 42 -1.57 -5.49 -10.31
N LYS A 43 -1.88 -5.59 -11.60
CA LYS A 43 -1.41 -4.67 -12.64
C LYS A 43 -2.30 -3.43 -12.68
N VAL A 44 -1.68 -2.27 -12.61
CA VAL A 44 -2.30 -0.94 -12.75
C VAL A 44 -2.03 -0.44 -14.16
N TYR A 45 -3.10 -0.20 -14.92
CA TYR A 45 -3.09 0.45 -16.23
C TYR A 45 -3.45 1.93 -16.09
N ASP A 46 -3.67 2.65 -17.19
CA ASP A 46 -3.97 4.08 -17.11
C ASP A 46 -5.36 4.34 -16.50
N GLN A 47 -6.37 3.55 -16.87
CA GLN A 47 -7.76 3.72 -16.42
C GLN A 47 -8.33 2.48 -15.72
N ASP A 48 -7.63 1.35 -15.79
CA ASP A 48 -8.10 0.05 -15.32
C ASP A 48 -7.06 -0.62 -14.43
N PHE A 49 -7.50 -1.64 -13.70
CA PHE A 49 -6.63 -2.57 -12.99
C PHE A 49 -7.03 -4.01 -13.26
N HIS A 50 -6.07 -4.91 -13.15
CA HIS A 50 -6.32 -6.36 -13.19
C HIS A 50 -5.36 -7.11 -12.27
N CYS A 51 -5.92 -7.94 -11.39
CA CYS A 51 -5.12 -8.83 -10.54
C CYS A 51 -4.99 -10.21 -11.20
N HIS A 52 -3.75 -10.63 -11.47
CA HIS A 52 -3.47 -11.92 -12.10
C HIS A 52 -3.62 -13.10 -11.13
N ALA A 53 -3.71 -12.87 -9.82
CA ALA A 53 -3.86 -13.93 -8.83
C ALA A 53 -5.32 -14.22 -8.47
N CYS A 54 -6.12 -13.19 -8.16
CA CYS A 54 -7.53 -13.38 -7.75
C CYS A 54 -8.55 -13.01 -8.83
N GLY A 55 -8.11 -12.46 -9.99
CA GLY A 55 -9.00 -12.05 -11.07
C GLY A 55 -9.76 -10.74 -10.83
N ALA A 56 -9.54 -10.04 -9.71
CA ALA A 56 -10.15 -8.73 -9.46
C ALA A 56 -9.75 -7.75 -10.57
N ASN A 57 -10.71 -7.08 -11.16
CA ASN A 57 -10.50 -6.14 -12.25
C ASN A 57 -11.57 -5.05 -12.22
N GLY A 58 -11.33 -3.98 -12.95
CA GLY A 58 -12.27 -2.88 -13.10
C GLY A 58 -11.59 -1.55 -13.35
N ASP A 59 -12.39 -0.49 -13.38
CA ASP A 59 -11.96 0.89 -13.53
C ASP A 59 -11.73 1.58 -12.17
N ILE A 60 -11.45 2.89 -12.20
CA ILE A 60 -11.21 3.70 -10.99
C ILE A 60 -12.37 3.67 -9.98
N PHE A 61 -13.62 3.56 -10.48
CA PHE A 61 -14.79 3.47 -9.60
C PHE A 61 -14.87 2.11 -8.95
N SER A 62 -14.70 1.02 -9.72
CA SER A 62 -14.70 -0.36 -9.23
C SER A 62 -13.60 -0.59 -8.18
N PHE A 63 -12.45 0.05 -8.34
CA PHE A 63 -11.40 0.00 -7.32
C PHE A 63 -11.85 0.63 -6.01
N VAL A 64 -12.44 1.83 -6.06
CA VAL A 64 -12.95 2.53 -4.86
C VAL A 64 -14.10 1.76 -4.22
N GLU A 65 -15.03 1.21 -5.00
CA GLU A 65 -16.13 0.36 -4.51
C GLU A 65 -15.60 -0.82 -3.70
N GLN A 66 -14.63 -1.54 -4.24
CA GLN A 66 -14.03 -2.71 -3.58
C GLN A 66 -13.20 -2.32 -2.35
N MET A 67 -12.42 -1.24 -2.41
CA MET A 67 -11.58 -0.77 -1.29
C MET A 67 -12.40 -0.27 -0.10
N GLU A 68 -13.49 0.42 -0.37
CA GLU A 68 -14.32 1.06 0.66
C GLU A 68 -15.56 0.23 1.03
N ASN A 69 -15.85 -0.82 0.24
CA ASN A 69 -17.09 -1.61 0.33
C ASN A 69 -18.33 -0.71 0.25
N ILE A 70 -18.38 0.10 -0.79
CA ILE A 70 -19.44 1.08 -1.06
C ILE A 70 -20.03 0.88 -2.46
N THR A 71 -21.16 1.52 -2.74
CA THR A 71 -21.82 1.46 -4.04
C THR A 71 -21.14 2.40 -5.05
N PHE A 72 -21.38 2.16 -6.36
CA PHE A 72 -20.92 3.04 -7.44
C PHE A 72 -21.30 4.52 -7.21
N LYS A 73 -22.52 4.78 -6.74
CA LYS A 73 -23.01 6.15 -6.45
C LYS A 73 -22.14 6.84 -5.38
N GLU A 74 -21.75 6.10 -4.37
CA GLU A 74 -20.90 6.60 -3.29
C GLU A 74 -19.46 6.76 -3.77
N ALA A 75 -18.91 5.79 -4.53
CA ALA A 75 -17.60 5.88 -5.15
C ALA A 75 -17.48 7.10 -6.08
N PHE A 76 -18.52 7.34 -6.89
CA PHE A 76 -18.61 8.54 -7.73
C PHE A 76 -18.52 9.84 -6.91
N GLN A 77 -19.23 9.93 -5.77
CA GLN A 77 -19.16 11.09 -4.89
C GLN A 77 -17.79 11.22 -4.20
N VAL A 78 -17.17 10.10 -3.81
CA VAL A 78 -15.82 10.05 -3.23
C VAL A 78 -14.77 10.58 -4.21
N LEU A 79 -14.95 10.34 -5.50
CA LEU A 79 -14.08 10.83 -6.57
C LEU A 79 -14.43 12.26 -7.04
N GLY A 80 -15.40 12.92 -6.39
CA GLY A 80 -15.76 14.31 -6.67
C GLY A 80 -16.94 14.48 -7.63
N GLY A 81 -17.63 13.39 -7.95
CA GLY A 81 -18.86 13.43 -8.74
C GLY A 81 -20.03 14.07 -7.99
N THR A 82 -20.88 14.77 -8.71
CA THR A 82 -22.05 15.43 -8.14
C THR A 82 -23.28 15.12 -8.96
N TYR A 83 -24.26 14.44 -8.35
CA TYR A 83 -25.57 14.20 -8.97
C TYR A 83 -26.54 15.36 -8.71
N GLU A 84 -26.43 15.98 -7.53
CA GLU A 84 -27.25 17.10 -7.06
C GLU A 84 -26.49 17.88 -5.99
N LYS A 85 -27.13 18.90 -5.38
CA LYS A 85 -26.55 19.60 -4.23
C LYS A 85 -26.16 18.59 -3.13
N PRO A 86 -24.92 18.60 -2.64
CA PRO A 86 -24.43 17.58 -1.72
C PRO A 86 -25.24 17.58 -0.42
N THR A 87 -25.91 16.48 -0.13
CA THR A 87 -26.64 16.27 1.12
C THR A 87 -25.67 16.09 2.29
N PHE A 88 -26.16 16.24 3.53
CA PHE A 88 -25.35 15.94 4.72
C PHE A 88 -24.82 14.50 4.71
N ALA A 89 -25.66 13.54 4.30
CA ALA A 89 -25.28 12.13 4.21
C ALA A 89 -24.14 11.91 3.22
N SER A 90 -24.17 12.50 2.01
CA SER A 90 -23.10 12.38 1.02
C SER A 90 -21.79 13.02 1.49
N ARG A 91 -21.85 14.17 2.16
CA ARG A 91 -20.67 14.80 2.77
C ARG A 91 -20.04 13.91 3.86
N LEU A 92 -20.86 13.23 4.66
CA LEU A 92 -20.40 12.33 5.70
C LEU A 92 -19.68 11.11 5.11
N ILE A 93 -20.19 10.55 4.00
CA ILE A 93 -19.55 9.42 3.28
C ILE A 93 -18.17 9.84 2.79
N VAL A 94 -18.08 10.97 2.09
CA VAL A 94 -16.81 11.51 1.58
C VAL A 94 -15.82 11.76 2.72
N TYR A 95 -16.26 12.33 3.85
CA TYR A 95 -15.40 12.55 5.01
C TYR A 95 -14.90 11.26 5.63
N LYS A 96 -15.77 10.24 5.81
CA LYS A 96 -15.38 8.94 6.35
C LYS A 96 -14.36 8.24 5.45
N SER A 97 -14.60 8.26 4.14
CA SER A 97 -13.69 7.69 3.15
C SER A 97 -12.31 8.38 3.19
N GLN A 98 -12.29 9.71 3.20
CA GLN A 98 -11.03 10.46 3.32
C GLN A 98 -10.27 10.11 4.59
N LYS A 99 -10.96 10.06 5.74
CA LYS A 99 -10.36 9.68 7.03
C LYS A 99 -9.79 8.27 6.99
N ARG A 100 -10.52 7.30 6.39
CA ARG A 100 -10.05 5.92 6.21
C ARG A 100 -8.78 5.86 5.35
N ARG A 101 -8.77 6.54 4.20
CA ARG A 101 -7.58 6.63 3.33
C ARG A 101 -6.37 7.21 4.05
N ASP A 102 -6.56 8.31 4.78
CA ASP A 102 -5.48 8.94 5.55
C ASP A 102 -4.91 8.01 6.63
N MET A 103 -5.77 7.22 7.28
CA MET A 103 -5.33 6.21 8.25
C MET A 103 -4.51 5.12 7.58
N LEU A 104 -5.01 4.53 6.49
CA LEU A 104 -4.31 3.48 5.73
C LEU A 104 -2.95 3.98 5.21
N ARG A 105 -2.90 5.20 4.66
CA ARG A 105 -1.66 5.81 4.20
C ARG A 105 -0.64 5.96 5.33
N LYS A 106 -1.04 6.52 6.48
CA LYS A 106 -0.16 6.69 7.64
C LYS A 106 0.36 5.36 8.19
N GLU A 107 -0.47 4.33 8.15
CA GLU A 107 -0.09 3.00 8.62
C GLU A 107 0.95 2.37 7.70
N ARG A 108 0.79 2.49 6.37
CA ARG A 108 1.79 2.07 5.38
C ARG A 108 3.09 2.84 5.53
N GLU A 109 3.05 4.17 5.58
CA GLU A 109 4.24 5.00 5.78
C GLU A 109 5.01 4.62 7.05
N ARG A 110 4.29 4.28 8.13
CA ARG A 110 4.89 3.80 9.38
C ARG A 110 5.55 2.43 9.19
N HIS A 111 4.89 1.53 8.49
CA HIS A 111 5.42 0.20 8.19
C HIS A 111 6.66 0.29 7.30
N ASP A 112 6.61 1.06 6.22
CA ASP A 112 7.72 1.27 5.30
C ASP A 112 8.93 1.89 6.01
N ARG A 113 8.69 2.85 6.89
CA ARG A 113 9.76 3.44 7.72
C ARG A 113 10.41 2.41 8.63
N LYS A 114 9.63 1.52 9.28
CA LYS A 114 10.18 0.44 10.11
C LYS A 114 11.01 -0.51 9.29
N LYS A 115 10.52 -0.91 8.12
CA LYS A 115 11.21 -1.81 7.19
C LYS A 115 12.54 -1.20 6.72
N TRP A 116 12.52 0.07 6.33
CA TRP A 116 13.73 0.80 5.93
C TRP A 116 14.77 0.88 7.04
N LEU A 117 14.36 1.25 8.27
CA LEU A 117 15.26 1.29 9.43
C LEU A 117 15.86 -0.08 9.73
N ASN A 118 15.06 -1.14 9.66
CA ASN A 118 15.52 -2.50 9.88
C ASN A 118 16.55 -2.93 8.82
N CYS A 119 16.32 -2.62 7.55
CA CYS A 119 17.28 -2.87 6.48
C CYS A 119 18.62 -2.13 6.72
N MET A 120 18.57 -0.89 7.19
CA MET A 120 19.79 -0.15 7.55
C MET A 120 20.54 -0.83 8.68
N LEU A 121 19.87 -1.26 9.76
CA LEU A 121 20.50 -1.96 10.89
C LEU A 121 21.14 -3.27 10.46
N ILE A 122 20.48 -4.05 9.60
CA ILE A 122 21.07 -5.26 9.01
C ILE A 122 22.39 -4.94 8.28
N GLY A 123 22.40 -3.86 7.48
CA GLY A 123 23.61 -3.40 6.78
C GLY A 123 24.73 -3.02 7.74
N ILE A 124 24.39 -2.28 8.80
CA ILE A 124 25.35 -1.86 9.83
C ILE A 124 25.97 -3.05 10.55
N TYR A 125 25.16 -4.00 11.04
CA TYR A 125 25.70 -5.17 11.77
C TYR A 125 26.53 -6.07 10.88
N ARG A 126 26.18 -6.25 9.59
CA ARG A 126 27.04 -6.94 8.63
C ARG A 126 28.39 -6.25 8.48
N ALA A 127 28.41 -4.93 8.32
CA ALA A 127 29.64 -4.17 8.19
C ALA A 127 30.53 -4.23 9.45
N TYR A 128 29.94 -4.30 10.64
CA TYR A 128 30.70 -4.54 11.88
C TYR A 128 31.30 -5.93 11.92
N MET A 129 30.56 -6.97 11.55
CA MET A 129 31.07 -8.35 11.47
C MET A 129 32.23 -8.47 10.48
N ASP A 130 32.11 -7.85 9.31
CA ASP A 130 33.14 -7.92 8.25
C ASP A 130 34.45 -7.21 8.67
N ARG A 131 34.38 -6.24 9.59
CA ARG A 131 35.55 -5.46 10.07
C ARG A 131 36.13 -5.96 11.39
N SER A 132 35.45 -6.83 12.10
CA SER A 132 35.85 -7.33 13.42
C SER A 132 36.53 -8.69 13.28
N GLU A 133 37.43 -8.99 14.21
CA GLU A 133 38.01 -10.34 14.32
C GLU A 133 36.90 -11.36 14.63
N PRO A 134 36.85 -12.48 13.91
CA PRO A 134 35.85 -13.54 14.18
C PRO A 134 35.91 -13.99 15.65
N PHE A 135 34.73 -14.13 16.24
CA PHE A 135 34.56 -14.51 17.66
C PHE A 135 35.03 -13.48 18.71
N SER A 136 35.44 -12.27 18.30
CA SER A 136 35.61 -11.18 19.27
C SER A 136 34.24 -10.74 19.84
N ASP A 137 34.24 -10.03 20.98
CA ASP A 137 33.01 -9.54 21.61
C ASP A 137 32.16 -8.71 20.63
N VAL A 138 32.80 -7.82 19.86
CA VAL A 138 32.15 -6.99 18.86
C VAL A 138 31.51 -7.82 17.76
N TRP A 139 32.20 -8.86 17.30
CA TRP A 139 31.68 -9.80 16.30
C TRP A 139 30.47 -10.57 16.83
N CYS A 140 30.56 -11.12 18.05
CA CYS A 140 29.49 -11.89 18.68
C CYS A 140 28.24 -11.05 18.92
N ASP A 141 28.41 -9.83 19.42
CA ASP A 141 27.30 -8.90 19.67
C ASP A 141 26.62 -8.49 18.35
N SER A 142 27.43 -8.21 17.32
CA SER A 142 26.91 -7.87 15.96
C SER A 142 26.18 -9.04 15.33
N TYR A 143 26.68 -10.27 15.51
CA TYR A 143 26.02 -11.48 15.03
C TYR A 143 24.65 -11.69 15.69
N ASN A 144 24.58 -11.59 17.02
CA ASN A 144 23.32 -11.74 17.77
C ASN A 144 22.31 -10.66 17.36
N ALA A 145 22.75 -9.41 17.26
CA ALA A 145 21.92 -8.31 16.81
C ALA A 145 21.43 -8.51 15.36
N LEU A 146 22.29 -9.01 14.46
CA LEU A 146 21.92 -9.32 13.09
C LEU A 146 20.82 -10.39 13.03
N GLN A 147 20.94 -11.50 13.81
CA GLN A 147 19.91 -12.55 13.86
C GLN A 147 18.56 -11.99 14.27
N TYR A 148 18.55 -11.12 15.29
CA TYR A 148 17.31 -10.44 15.73
C TYR A 148 16.72 -9.56 14.62
N GLN A 149 17.54 -8.77 13.90
CA GLN A 149 17.03 -7.92 12.82
C GLN A 149 16.52 -8.73 11.62
N LEU A 150 17.12 -9.89 11.32
CA LEU A 150 16.63 -10.80 10.29
C LEU A 150 15.27 -11.41 10.66
N TYR A 151 15.07 -11.75 11.92
CA TYR A 151 13.76 -12.16 12.43
C TYR A 151 12.71 -11.02 12.28
N VAL A 152 13.05 -9.81 12.72
CA VAL A 152 12.17 -8.63 12.55
C VAL A 152 11.85 -8.38 11.08
N GLN A 153 12.81 -8.59 10.16
CA GLN A 153 12.59 -8.45 8.72
C GLN A 153 11.56 -9.47 8.19
N ALA A 154 11.61 -10.70 8.67
CA ALA A 154 10.64 -11.73 8.30
C ALA A 154 9.23 -11.35 8.78
N GLU A 155 9.08 -10.93 10.03
CA GLU A 155 7.81 -10.45 10.61
C GLU A 155 7.23 -9.26 9.81
N LEU A 156 8.05 -8.28 9.45
CA LEU A 156 7.62 -7.12 8.67
C LEU A 156 7.16 -7.52 7.27
N ASN A 157 7.80 -8.50 6.63
CA ASN A 157 7.39 -9.00 5.33
C ASN A 157 6.09 -9.81 5.41
N GLU A 158 5.85 -10.57 6.49
CA GLU A 158 4.59 -11.29 6.70
C GLU A 158 3.42 -10.33 6.96
N ILE A 159 3.65 -9.23 7.67
CA ILE A 159 2.63 -8.18 7.86
C ILE A 159 2.28 -7.55 6.52
N GLU A 160 3.26 -7.25 5.66
CA GLU A 160 3.03 -6.71 4.32
C GLU A 160 2.20 -7.66 3.44
N ALA A 161 2.39 -8.98 3.58
CA ALA A 161 1.61 -9.98 2.86
C ALA A 161 0.14 -10.09 3.34
N ARG A 162 -0.21 -9.47 4.46
CA ARG A 162 -1.58 -9.43 5.00
C ARG A 162 -2.35 -8.15 4.64
N TRP A 163 -1.68 -7.15 4.06
CA TRP A 163 -2.29 -5.92 3.54
C TRP A 163 -2.78 -6.14 2.12
#